data_777ac18467189caeb1998c7c8aa4ad01
#
_entry.id   777ac18467189caeb1998c7c8aa4ad01
#
_cell.length_a   1.000
_cell.length_b   1.000
_cell.length_c   1.000
_cell.angle_alpha   90.00
_cell.angle_beta   90.00
_cell.angle_gamma   90.00
#
_symmetry.space_group_name_H-M   'P 1'
#
loop_
_entity.id
_entity.type
_entity.pdbx_description
1 polymer ?
#
loop_
_entity_poly.entity_id
_entity_poly.type
_entity_poly.pdbx_seq_one_letter_code
_entity_poly.pdbx_strand_id
1 'polypeptide(L)'
;LMTLFRPSVQPYLISWYRYNPQEVIAKLRQPVLILQGDKDVQVSEEDAKLLKQSLPKAQFQILKDMNHVLKMCESVDMQVQQATYANPDLPVQEDLLITIEKFVKR
;
A
#
# COMPACT_ATOMS: atom_id res chain seq x y z
N LEU A 1 13.10 -7.40 12.00
CA LEU A 1 13.01 -6.23 12.90
C LEU A 1 14.37 -5.74 13.33
N MET A 2 15.29 -6.65 13.67
CA MET A 2 16.66 -6.27 14.07
C MET A 2 17.37 -5.51 12.96
N THR A 3 17.19 -5.94 11.72
CA THR A 3 17.79 -5.26 10.57
C THR A 3 17.22 -3.85 10.38
N LEU A 4 15.91 -3.68 10.62
CA LEU A 4 15.23 -2.39 10.47
C LEU A 4 15.72 -1.36 11.47
N PHE A 5 16.07 -1.78 12.69
CA PHE A 5 16.47 -0.85 13.76
C PHE A 5 17.97 -0.69 13.94
N ARG A 6 18.79 -1.23 13.03
CA ARG A 6 20.24 -1.00 13.09
C ARG A 6 20.57 0.48 12.93
N PRO A 7 21.70 0.95 13.50
CA PRO A 7 22.04 2.39 13.48
C PRO A 7 22.04 3.04 12.10
N SER A 8 22.43 2.30 11.07
CA SER A 8 22.51 2.85 9.71
C SER A 8 21.15 3.28 9.13
N VAL A 9 20.02 2.73 9.65
CA VAL A 9 18.70 3.08 9.16
C VAL A 9 17.90 3.96 10.13
N GLN A 10 18.41 4.18 11.35
CA GLN A 10 17.71 4.97 12.35
C GLN A 10 17.42 6.42 11.92
N PRO A 11 18.37 7.16 11.31
CA PRO A 11 18.08 8.50 10.84
C PRO A 11 16.95 8.54 9.83
N TYR A 12 16.87 7.55 8.96
CA TYR A 12 15.79 7.43 7.98
C TYR A 12 14.44 7.22 8.65
N LEU A 13 14.36 6.34 9.64
CA LEU A 13 13.11 6.08 10.38
C LEU A 13 12.66 7.32 11.14
N ILE A 14 13.58 8.03 11.81
CA ILE A 14 13.27 9.26 12.54
C ILE A 14 12.71 10.30 11.58
N SER A 15 13.30 10.46 10.40
CA SER A 15 12.83 11.39 9.40
C SER A 15 11.41 11.04 8.95
N TRP A 16 11.12 9.76 8.74
CA TRP A 16 9.79 9.32 8.35
C TRP A 16 8.73 9.70 9.41
N TYR A 17 8.99 9.47 10.69
CA TYR A 17 8.03 9.76 11.75
C TYR A 17 7.77 11.25 11.95
N ARG A 18 8.61 12.12 11.43
CA ARG A 18 8.41 13.58 11.51
C ARG A 18 7.37 14.10 10.54
N TYR A 19 7.01 13.34 9.53
CA TYR A 19 6.13 13.80 8.47
C TYR A 19 4.78 13.15 8.54
N ASN A 20 3.73 13.95 8.43
CA ASN A 20 2.38 13.44 8.24
C ASN A 20 2.23 13.03 6.76
N PRO A 21 1.88 11.76 6.47
CA PRO A 21 1.74 11.31 5.08
C PRO A 21 0.76 12.15 4.26
N GLN A 22 -0.31 12.63 4.86
CA GLN A 22 -1.29 13.48 4.17
C GLN A 22 -0.68 14.81 3.74
N GLU A 23 0.14 15.43 4.59
CA GLU A 23 0.80 16.68 4.26
C GLU A 23 1.86 16.50 3.18
N VAL A 24 2.60 15.38 3.25
CA VAL A 24 3.63 15.08 2.26
C VAL A 24 3.02 14.84 0.89
N ILE A 25 1.97 14.02 0.81
CA ILE A 25 1.33 13.69 -0.47
C ILE A 25 0.70 14.94 -1.11
N ALA A 26 0.14 15.83 -0.30
CA ALA A 26 -0.49 17.06 -0.79
C ALA A 26 0.48 17.97 -1.56
N LYS A 27 1.78 17.83 -1.30
CA LYS A 27 2.82 18.63 -1.96
C LYS A 27 3.33 18.01 -3.26
N LEU A 28 2.91 16.79 -3.58
CA LEU A 28 3.37 16.11 -4.79
C LEU A 28 2.74 16.72 -6.03
N ARG A 29 3.57 16.98 -7.03
CA ARG A 29 3.13 17.51 -8.33
C ARG A 29 3.13 16.45 -9.42
N GLN A 30 3.83 15.36 -9.19
CA GLN A 30 3.86 14.22 -10.11
C GLN A 30 2.50 13.53 -10.13
N PRO A 31 2.18 12.83 -11.21
CA PRO A 31 1.03 11.94 -11.22
C PRO A 31 1.17 10.86 -10.12
N VAL A 32 0.09 10.61 -9.39
CA VAL A 32 0.08 9.67 -8.28
C VAL A 32 -1.06 8.68 -8.46
N LEU A 33 -0.77 7.40 -8.21
CA LEU A 33 -1.76 6.33 -8.17
C LEU A 33 -1.79 5.77 -6.75
N ILE A 34 -2.97 5.78 -6.12
CA ILE A 34 -3.19 5.21 -4.80
C ILE A 34 -3.94 3.89 -4.98
N LEU A 35 -3.34 2.79 -4.53
CA LEU A 35 -3.93 1.45 -4.60
C LEU A 35 -4.11 0.90 -3.20
N GLN A 36 -5.28 0.33 -2.95
CA GLN A 36 -5.61 -0.27 -1.67
C GLN A 36 -6.33 -1.58 -1.90
N GLY A 37 -5.89 -2.64 -1.23
CA GLY A 37 -6.61 -3.92 -1.23
C GLY A 37 -7.75 -3.91 -0.22
N ASP A 38 -8.88 -4.49 -0.56
CA ASP A 38 -10.02 -4.55 0.36
C ASP A 38 -9.88 -5.61 1.44
N LYS A 39 -8.88 -6.47 1.34
CA LYS A 39 -8.56 -7.48 2.35
C LYS A 39 -7.26 -7.17 3.11
N ASP A 40 -6.78 -5.94 3.01
CA ASP A 40 -5.61 -5.48 3.76
C ASP A 40 -6.00 -5.27 5.22
N VAL A 41 -5.40 -6.05 6.12
CA VAL A 41 -5.65 -5.98 7.56
C VAL A 41 -4.67 -5.07 8.29
N GLN A 42 -3.66 -4.56 7.61
CA GLN A 42 -2.65 -3.68 8.21
C GLN A 42 -2.96 -2.20 7.95
N VAL A 43 -3.47 -1.88 6.78
CA VAL A 43 -3.85 -0.51 6.40
C VAL A 43 -5.30 -0.51 5.95
N SER A 44 -6.10 0.37 6.51
CA SER A 44 -7.53 0.42 6.20
C SER A 44 -7.81 1.18 4.91
N GLU A 45 -8.97 0.91 4.31
CA GLU A 45 -9.44 1.69 3.16
C GLU A 45 -9.62 3.16 3.52
N GLU A 46 -9.96 3.45 4.77
CA GLU A 46 -10.14 4.83 5.23
C GLU A 46 -8.84 5.61 5.19
N ASP A 47 -7.72 4.97 5.53
CA ASP A 47 -6.40 5.60 5.43
C ASP A 47 -6.08 5.96 3.98
N ALA A 48 -6.39 5.08 3.04
CA ALA A 48 -6.18 5.34 1.63
C ALA A 48 -7.09 6.48 1.13
N LYS A 49 -8.33 6.52 1.61
CA LYS A 49 -9.27 7.61 1.27
C LYS A 49 -8.79 8.96 1.80
N LEU A 50 -8.18 8.98 2.98
CA LEU A 50 -7.59 10.21 3.52
C LEU A 50 -6.46 10.72 2.64
N LEU A 51 -5.62 9.83 2.13
CA LEU A 51 -4.58 10.21 1.18
C LEU A 51 -5.18 10.79 -0.10
N LYS A 52 -6.24 10.18 -0.62
CA LYS A 52 -6.94 10.68 -1.80
C LYS A 52 -7.52 12.08 -1.56
N GLN A 53 -8.09 12.31 -0.37
CA GLN A 53 -8.61 13.63 -0.02
C GLN A 53 -7.50 14.69 0.02
N SER A 54 -6.32 14.31 0.47
CA SER A 54 -5.17 15.22 0.54
C SER A 54 -4.57 15.54 -0.83
N LEU A 55 -4.80 14.68 -1.82
CA LEU A 55 -4.37 14.90 -3.20
C LEU A 55 -5.48 14.50 -4.16
N PRO A 56 -6.51 15.36 -4.35
CA PRO A 56 -7.66 15.01 -5.19
C PRO A 56 -7.31 14.65 -6.63
N LYS A 57 -6.17 15.11 -7.14
CA LYS A 57 -5.69 14.81 -8.49
C LYS A 57 -5.20 13.36 -8.65
N ALA A 58 -4.90 12.68 -7.55
CA ALA A 58 -4.44 11.30 -7.60
C ALA A 58 -5.52 10.38 -8.15
N GLN A 59 -5.10 9.35 -8.88
CA GLN A 59 -5.98 8.26 -9.21
C GLN A 59 -6.08 7.34 -8.00
N PHE A 60 -7.25 6.78 -7.76
CA PHE A 60 -7.50 5.94 -6.60
C PHE A 60 -8.28 4.71 -7.03
N GLN A 61 -7.81 3.54 -6.61
CA GLN A 61 -8.53 2.30 -6.90
C GLN A 61 -8.38 1.32 -5.74
N ILE A 62 -9.51 0.70 -5.38
CA ILE A 62 -9.53 -0.42 -4.43
C ILE A 62 -9.53 -1.71 -5.24
N LEU A 63 -8.59 -2.59 -4.92
CA LEU A 63 -8.46 -3.88 -5.60
C LEU A 63 -9.12 -4.97 -4.78
N LYS A 64 -10.04 -5.67 -5.42
CA LYS A 64 -10.82 -6.72 -4.76
C LYS A 64 -9.93 -7.89 -4.36
N ASP A 65 -10.15 -8.38 -3.13
CA ASP A 65 -9.47 -9.55 -2.58
C ASP A 65 -7.95 -9.44 -2.58
N MET A 66 -7.41 -8.22 -2.49
CA MET A 66 -5.97 -8.01 -2.33
C MET A 66 -5.65 -7.68 -0.88
N ASN A 67 -4.62 -8.31 -0.34
CA ASN A 67 -4.12 -8.02 1.00
C ASN A 67 -2.91 -7.08 0.98
N HIS A 68 -2.31 -6.85 2.16
CA HIS A 68 -1.19 -5.91 2.30
C HIS A 68 0.06 -6.32 1.50
N VAL A 69 0.29 -7.62 1.32
CA VAL A 69 1.43 -8.11 0.52
C VAL A 69 1.08 -8.29 -0.95
N LEU A 70 0.00 -7.65 -1.41
CA LEU A 70 -0.40 -7.56 -2.82
C LEU A 70 -0.84 -8.91 -3.41
N LYS A 71 -1.25 -9.84 -2.56
CA LYS A 71 -1.65 -11.18 -2.97
C LYS A 71 -3.17 -11.33 -2.93
N MET A 72 -3.69 -12.26 -3.74
CA MET A 72 -5.10 -12.62 -3.65
C MET A 72 -5.39 -13.24 -2.29
N CYS A 73 -6.38 -12.71 -1.59
CA CYS A 73 -6.81 -13.22 -0.30
C CYS A 73 -8.28 -12.89 -0.11
N GLU A 74 -9.12 -13.91 -0.03
CA GLU A 74 -10.58 -13.74 0.01
C GLU A 74 -11.11 -13.52 1.42
N SER A 75 -10.25 -13.52 2.44
CA SER A 75 -10.67 -13.48 3.82
C SER A 75 -9.81 -12.53 4.65
N VAL A 76 -10.42 -11.90 5.65
CA VAL A 76 -9.70 -11.12 6.67
C VAL A 76 -9.28 -11.96 7.86
N ASP A 77 -9.57 -13.28 7.85
CA ASP A 77 -9.13 -14.20 8.87
C ASP A 77 -7.60 -14.23 8.95
N MET A 78 -7.05 -14.12 10.17
CA MET A 78 -5.61 -13.97 10.35
C MET A 78 -4.83 -15.21 9.89
N GLN A 79 -5.39 -16.40 10.03
CA GLN A 79 -4.70 -17.61 9.56
C GLN A 79 -4.60 -17.63 8.04
N VAL A 80 -5.67 -17.24 7.35
CA VAL A 80 -5.67 -17.14 5.89
C VAL A 80 -4.70 -16.05 5.43
N GLN A 81 -4.69 -14.90 6.09
CA GLN A 81 -3.77 -13.80 5.78
C GLN A 81 -2.32 -14.23 5.95
N GLN A 82 -1.99 -14.88 7.09
CA GLN A 82 -0.62 -15.32 7.36
C GLN A 82 -0.14 -16.37 6.37
N ALA A 83 -1.02 -17.24 5.91
CA ALA A 83 -0.67 -18.23 4.89
C ALA A 83 -0.22 -17.55 3.59
N THR A 84 -0.86 -16.45 3.19
CA THR A 84 -0.43 -15.70 2.00
C THR A 84 0.90 -14.99 2.22
N TYR A 85 1.15 -14.50 3.43
CA TYR A 85 2.39 -13.80 3.76
C TYR A 85 3.60 -14.75 3.71
N ALA A 86 3.40 -15.99 4.08
CA ALA A 86 4.46 -16.99 4.15
C ALA A 86 4.71 -17.73 2.84
N ASN A 87 3.85 -17.57 1.83
CA ASN A 87 3.94 -18.33 0.58
C ASN A 87 4.44 -17.44 -0.56
N PRO A 88 5.73 -17.51 -0.93
CA PRO A 88 6.27 -16.69 -2.01
C PRO A 88 5.79 -17.10 -3.41
N ASP A 89 5.23 -18.30 -3.53
CA ASP A 89 4.77 -18.82 -4.83
C ASP A 89 3.38 -18.33 -5.21
N LEU A 90 2.65 -17.71 -4.28
CA LEU A 90 1.35 -17.15 -4.60
C LEU A 90 1.51 -15.94 -5.53
N PRO A 91 0.69 -15.86 -6.59
CA PRO A 91 0.76 -14.73 -7.49
C PRO A 91 0.21 -13.46 -6.81
N VAL A 92 0.62 -12.30 -7.31
CA VAL A 92 0.01 -11.03 -6.90
C VAL A 92 -1.44 -10.99 -7.39
N GLN A 93 -2.23 -10.09 -6.78
CA GLN A 93 -3.61 -9.88 -7.21
C GLN A 93 -3.64 -9.54 -8.72
N GLU A 94 -4.55 -10.19 -9.45
CA GLU A 94 -4.50 -10.22 -10.91
C GLU A 94 -4.71 -8.85 -11.58
N ASP A 95 -5.48 -7.95 -10.96
CA ASP A 95 -5.74 -6.63 -11.54
C ASP A 95 -4.65 -5.62 -11.21
N LEU A 96 -3.74 -5.93 -10.29
CA LEU A 96 -2.72 -5.01 -9.81
C LEU A 96 -1.79 -4.57 -10.94
N LEU A 97 -1.22 -5.51 -11.65
CA LEU A 97 -0.27 -5.22 -12.70
C LEU A 97 -0.92 -4.47 -13.86
N ILE A 98 -2.15 -4.84 -14.21
CA ILE A 98 -2.92 -4.17 -15.27
C ILE A 98 -3.18 -2.72 -14.88
N THR A 99 -3.57 -2.48 -13.63
CA THR A 99 -3.86 -1.13 -13.14
C THR A 99 -2.61 -0.26 -13.16
N ILE A 100 -1.49 -0.78 -12.69
CA ILE A 100 -0.21 -0.06 -12.70
C ILE A 100 0.23 0.24 -14.13
N GLU A 101 0.11 -0.74 -15.02
CA GLU A 101 0.49 -0.57 -16.43
C GLU A 101 -0.31 0.53 -17.10
N LYS A 102 -1.62 0.55 -16.92
CA LYS A 102 -2.47 1.61 -17.47
C LYS A 102 -2.11 2.98 -16.95
N PHE A 103 -1.77 3.08 -15.67
CA PHE A 103 -1.34 4.35 -15.10
C PHE A 103 -0.01 4.83 -15.69
N VAL A 104 0.96 3.95 -15.81
CA VAL A 104 2.28 4.29 -16.33
C VAL A 104 2.22 4.70 -17.80
N LYS A 105 1.36 4.07 -18.60
CA LYS A 105 1.24 4.31 -20.04
C LYS A 105 0.24 5.40 -20.44
N ARG A 106 -0.39 6.05 -19.48
CA ARG A 106 -1.42 7.06 -19.76
C ARG A 106 -0.91 8.22 -20.62
#